data_879de0a62eb54c73310364775052aa7f
#
_entry.id   879de0a62eb54c73310364775052aa7f
#
_cell.length_a   1.000
_cell.length_b   1.000
_cell.length_c   1.000
_cell.angle_alpha   90.00
_cell.angle_beta   90.00
_cell.angle_gamma   90.00
#
_symmetry.space_group_name_H-M   'P 1'
#
loop_
_entity.id
_entity.type
_entity.pdbx_description
1 polymer ?
#
loop_
_entity_poly.entity_id
_entity_poly.type
_entity_poly.pdbx_seq_one_letter_code
_entity_poly.pdbx_strand_id
1 'polypeptide(L)'
;SGLPSGSSPRTAVGQKADGSLIFYTIDGRKAGYSIGASLSQVAARLVELGCVSALCLDGGGSTALTVTTPDATASALTNTPSEGYERAVTNQIFLVADSQGSGVLDHFYVTAESDYVLAGSSVAITAQGVDTRYIPVDASYRLSATAGTLTENVLTTPASGGDITVTASGQGRSGSTVIHAVKNVDSLQV
;
A
#
# COMPACT_ATOMS: atom_id res chain seq x y z
N SER A 1 14.96 -29.31 -13.55
CA SER A 1 13.68 -28.65 -13.90
C SER A 1 13.82 -27.18 -13.53
N GLY A 2 13.78 -26.29 -14.54
CA GLY A 2 13.85 -24.85 -14.31
C GLY A 2 12.59 -24.33 -13.61
N LEU A 3 12.73 -23.21 -12.88
CA LEU A 3 11.59 -22.50 -12.33
C LEU A 3 10.62 -22.08 -13.47
N PRO A 4 9.30 -22.03 -13.22
CA PRO A 4 8.36 -21.52 -14.20
C PRO A 4 8.74 -20.11 -14.64
N SER A 5 9.04 -19.94 -15.94
CA SER A 5 9.52 -18.68 -16.53
C SER A 5 8.38 -17.72 -16.91
N GLY A 6 7.14 -18.19 -16.90
CA GLY A 6 5.98 -17.41 -17.32
C GLY A 6 5.58 -16.34 -16.30
N SER A 7 5.10 -15.18 -16.81
CA SER A 7 4.49 -14.14 -16.00
C SER A 7 3.13 -14.60 -15.47
N SER A 8 2.87 -14.39 -14.18
CA SER A 8 1.65 -14.81 -13.48
C SER A 8 1.47 -13.97 -12.23
N PRO A 9 0.26 -13.88 -11.65
CA PRO A 9 0.10 -13.38 -10.30
C PRO A 9 0.96 -14.17 -9.33
N ARG A 10 1.60 -13.51 -8.38
CA ARG A 10 2.53 -14.13 -7.43
C ARG A 10 2.25 -13.67 -6.02
N THR A 11 2.47 -14.58 -5.08
CA THR A 11 2.47 -14.32 -3.64
C THR A 11 3.80 -14.78 -3.08
N ALA A 12 4.47 -13.95 -2.30
CA ALA A 12 5.74 -14.29 -1.68
C ALA A 12 5.86 -13.68 -0.27
N VAL A 13 6.71 -14.30 0.54
CA VAL A 13 7.15 -13.76 1.83
C VAL A 13 8.66 -13.65 1.79
N GLY A 14 9.19 -12.47 2.08
CA GLY A 14 10.61 -12.21 2.22
C GLY A 14 10.97 -11.89 3.66
N GLN A 15 12.19 -12.21 4.08
CA GLN A 15 12.75 -11.85 5.38
C GLN A 15 13.99 -10.98 5.19
N LYS A 16 14.04 -9.86 5.91
CA LYS A 16 15.23 -9.00 6.01
C LYS A 16 16.22 -9.51 7.06
N ALA A 17 17.44 -8.99 7.03
CA ALA A 17 18.49 -9.36 7.99
C ALA A 17 18.14 -9.03 9.45
N ASP A 18 17.32 -8.01 9.69
CA ASP A 18 16.83 -7.61 11.00
C ASP A 18 15.64 -8.45 11.51
N GLY A 19 15.22 -9.47 10.74
CA GLY A 19 14.09 -10.33 11.05
C GLY A 19 12.74 -9.81 10.55
N SER A 20 12.65 -8.61 10.03
CA SER A 20 11.42 -8.06 9.46
C SER A 20 10.91 -8.90 8.29
N LEU A 21 9.60 -9.09 8.19
CA LEU A 21 8.96 -9.82 7.11
C LEU A 21 8.30 -8.87 6.12
N ILE A 22 8.40 -9.22 4.84
CA ILE A 22 7.69 -8.56 3.74
C ILE A 22 6.71 -9.56 3.14
N PHE A 23 5.42 -9.26 3.18
CA PHE A 23 4.39 -9.95 2.42
C PHE A 23 4.22 -9.22 1.09
N TYR A 24 4.39 -9.93 0.00
CA TYR A 24 4.48 -9.34 -1.32
C TYR A 24 3.55 -10.05 -2.31
N THR A 25 2.70 -9.29 -2.97
CA THR A 25 1.83 -9.78 -4.03
C THR A 25 2.08 -9.01 -5.33
N ILE A 26 1.95 -9.69 -6.44
CA ILE A 26 1.89 -9.09 -7.78
C ILE A 26 0.62 -9.56 -8.45
N ASP A 27 -0.20 -8.63 -8.89
CA ASP A 27 -1.35 -8.92 -9.74
C ASP A 27 -0.89 -9.37 -11.13
N GLY A 28 -1.75 -10.06 -11.84
CA GLY A 28 -1.42 -10.52 -13.19
C GLY A 28 -2.59 -11.12 -13.94
N ARG A 29 -2.33 -11.60 -15.17
CA ARG A 29 -3.33 -12.16 -16.08
C ARG A 29 -4.47 -11.19 -16.41
N LYS A 30 -4.22 -9.88 -16.30
CA LYS A 30 -5.18 -8.82 -16.62
C LYS A 30 -4.60 -7.92 -17.71
N ALA A 31 -5.10 -8.06 -18.92
CA ALA A 31 -4.69 -7.22 -20.05
C ALA A 31 -4.98 -5.74 -19.75
N GLY A 32 -4.03 -4.87 -20.08
CA GLY A 32 -4.15 -3.43 -19.83
C GLY A 32 -3.93 -3.01 -18.36
N TYR A 33 -3.69 -3.96 -17.44
CA TYR A 33 -3.41 -3.66 -16.05
C TYR A 33 -2.10 -4.32 -15.58
N SER A 34 -2.04 -5.64 -15.52
CA SER A 34 -0.83 -6.37 -15.14
C SER A 34 -0.80 -7.76 -15.78
N ILE A 35 0.32 -8.12 -16.37
CA ILE A 35 0.56 -9.49 -16.87
C ILE A 35 1.08 -10.42 -15.76
N GLY A 36 1.54 -9.85 -14.63
CA GLY A 36 2.22 -10.57 -13.57
C GLY A 36 3.74 -10.60 -13.74
N ALA A 37 4.41 -11.42 -12.94
CA ALA A 37 5.86 -11.56 -12.95
C ALA A 37 6.31 -13.02 -12.97
N SER A 38 7.53 -13.24 -13.46
CA SER A 38 8.25 -14.51 -13.31
C SER A 38 8.78 -14.63 -11.87
N LEU A 39 9.14 -15.85 -11.43
CA LEU A 39 9.74 -16.05 -10.11
C LEU A 39 11.09 -15.32 -9.95
N SER A 40 11.88 -15.21 -11.02
CA SER A 40 13.14 -14.47 -11.00
C SER A 40 12.93 -12.96 -10.80
N GLN A 41 11.90 -12.38 -11.40
CA GLN A 41 11.55 -10.97 -11.18
C GLN A 41 11.08 -10.72 -9.74
N VAL A 42 10.27 -11.61 -9.17
CA VAL A 42 9.87 -11.53 -7.76
C VAL A 42 11.08 -11.63 -6.84
N ALA A 43 11.98 -12.57 -7.09
CA ALA A 43 13.22 -12.72 -6.32
C ALA A 43 14.08 -11.46 -6.39
N ALA A 44 14.31 -10.90 -7.58
CA ALA A 44 15.05 -9.67 -7.76
C ALA A 44 14.41 -8.51 -6.97
N ARG A 45 13.09 -8.36 -7.03
CA ARG A 45 12.37 -7.31 -6.30
C ARG A 45 12.50 -7.47 -4.78
N LEU A 46 12.42 -8.69 -4.26
CA LEU A 46 12.59 -8.93 -2.82
C LEU A 46 14.03 -8.63 -2.35
N VAL A 47 15.05 -8.91 -3.20
CA VAL A 47 16.43 -8.48 -2.93
C VAL A 47 16.54 -6.96 -2.89
N GLU A 48 15.96 -6.24 -3.85
CA GLU A 48 15.91 -4.76 -3.84
C GLU A 48 15.23 -4.20 -2.59
N LEU A 49 14.22 -4.89 -2.06
CA LEU A 49 13.55 -4.54 -0.81
C LEU A 49 14.36 -4.89 0.45
N GLY A 50 15.57 -5.46 0.28
CA GLY A 50 16.49 -5.79 1.36
C GLY A 50 16.27 -7.17 1.98
N CYS A 51 15.52 -8.07 1.33
CA CYS A 51 15.33 -9.44 1.82
C CYS A 51 16.61 -10.27 1.61
N VAL A 52 16.97 -11.06 2.62
CA VAL A 52 18.10 -12.01 2.60
C VAL A 52 17.63 -13.45 2.33
N SER A 53 16.34 -13.72 2.54
CA SER A 53 15.69 -14.97 2.18
C SER A 53 14.25 -14.71 1.75
N ALA A 54 13.68 -15.59 0.92
CA ALA A 54 12.31 -15.47 0.48
C ALA A 54 11.71 -16.84 0.12
N LEU A 55 10.39 -16.94 0.25
CA LEU A 55 9.60 -18.10 -0.13
C LEU A 55 8.44 -17.65 -1.03
N CYS A 56 8.28 -18.32 -2.17
CA CYS A 56 7.10 -18.16 -3.01
C CYS A 56 5.97 -19.06 -2.50
N LEU A 57 4.80 -18.48 -2.32
CA LEU A 57 3.59 -19.18 -1.92
C LEU A 57 2.74 -19.54 -3.15
N ASP A 58 1.53 -20.07 -2.95
CA ASP A 58 0.58 -20.27 -4.02
C ASP A 58 0.23 -18.93 -4.68
N GLY A 59 0.17 -18.94 -6.00
CA GLY A 59 -0.02 -17.76 -6.83
C GLY A 59 -1.18 -17.89 -7.79
N GLY A 60 -1.12 -17.17 -8.90
CA GLY A 60 -2.19 -17.24 -9.90
C GLY A 60 -3.51 -16.69 -9.35
N GLY A 61 -4.60 -17.44 -9.54
CA GLY A 61 -5.92 -17.05 -9.01
C GLY A 61 -6.03 -17.03 -7.50
N SER A 62 -5.10 -17.69 -6.79
CA SER A 62 -5.04 -17.69 -5.32
C SER A 62 -4.31 -16.47 -4.73
N THR A 63 -3.73 -15.60 -5.58
CA THR A 63 -3.06 -14.38 -5.12
C THR A 63 -4.10 -13.39 -4.59
N ALA A 64 -4.18 -13.27 -3.27
CA ALA A 64 -5.02 -12.30 -2.57
C ALA A 64 -4.29 -11.83 -1.30
N LEU A 65 -4.35 -10.54 -1.02
CA LEU A 65 -3.81 -9.92 0.18
C LEU A 65 -4.87 -8.98 0.76
N THR A 66 -5.29 -9.26 1.98
CA THR A 66 -6.16 -8.39 2.74
C THR A 66 -5.40 -7.73 3.88
N VAL A 67 -5.67 -6.48 4.14
CA VAL A 67 -5.04 -5.70 5.21
C VAL A 67 -6.10 -4.92 5.97
N THR A 68 -5.98 -4.87 7.29
CA THR A 68 -6.71 -3.90 8.11
C THR A 68 -5.77 -2.73 8.35
N THR A 69 -6.06 -1.59 7.74
CA THR A 69 -5.31 -0.36 7.96
C THR A 69 -5.77 0.34 9.23
N PRO A 70 -4.95 1.20 9.87
CA PRO A 70 -5.30 1.89 11.11
C PRO A 70 -6.56 2.76 11.03
N ASP A 71 -6.92 3.22 9.84
CA ASP A 71 -8.12 4.03 9.55
C ASP A 71 -9.35 3.19 9.19
N ALA A 72 -9.24 1.85 9.20
CA ALA A 72 -10.30 0.93 8.82
C ALA A 72 -10.78 0.07 10.01
N THR A 73 -12.05 -0.30 9.98
CA THR A 73 -12.69 -1.19 10.99
C THR A 73 -12.72 -2.65 10.56
N ALA A 74 -12.37 -2.94 9.31
CA ALA A 74 -12.35 -4.28 8.74
C ALA A 74 -11.22 -4.44 7.72
N SER A 75 -10.76 -5.66 7.51
CA SER A 75 -9.79 -5.97 6.47
C SER A 75 -10.38 -5.71 5.09
N ALA A 76 -9.58 -5.12 4.22
CA ALA A 76 -9.91 -4.89 2.83
C ALA A 76 -8.91 -5.59 1.91
N LEU A 77 -9.41 -6.06 0.77
CA LEU A 77 -8.58 -6.63 -0.29
C LEU A 77 -7.74 -5.50 -0.92
N THR A 78 -6.41 -5.65 -0.87
CA THR A 78 -5.49 -4.60 -1.33
C THR A 78 -4.95 -4.83 -2.73
N ASN A 79 -5.13 -6.03 -3.28
CA ASN A 79 -4.73 -6.36 -4.65
C ASN A 79 -5.94 -6.64 -5.53
N THR A 80 -5.72 -6.86 -6.83
CA THR A 80 -6.77 -7.16 -7.80
C THR A 80 -6.63 -8.60 -8.30
N PRO A 81 -7.36 -9.57 -7.70
CA PRO A 81 -7.28 -10.97 -8.10
C PRO A 81 -7.56 -11.18 -9.59
N SER A 82 -6.82 -12.09 -10.21
CA SER A 82 -6.92 -12.33 -11.66
C SER A 82 -8.28 -12.87 -12.11
N GLU A 83 -9.05 -13.44 -11.20
CA GLU A 83 -10.40 -13.99 -11.47
C GLU A 83 -11.51 -12.95 -11.17
N GLY A 84 -11.15 -11.75 -10.67
CA GLY A 84 -12.10 -10.70 -10.33
C GLY A 84 -12.73 -10.86 -8.94
N TYR A 85 -12.40 -11.92 -8.22
CA TYR A 85 -12.85 -12.22 -6.86
C TYR A 85 -11.78 -13.03 -6.12
N GLU A 86 -11.87 -13.09 -4.79
CA GLU A 86 -11.01 -13.95 -3.96
C GLU A 86 -11.41 -15.41 -4.13
N ARG A 87 -10.46 -16.22 -4.59
CA ARG A 87 -10.66 -17.66 -4.71
C ARG A 87 -10.77 -18.31 -3.33
N ALA A 88 -11.72 -19.21 -3.14
CA ALA A 88 -11.75 -20.08 -1.98
C ALA A 88 -10.51 -21.00 -1.96
N VAL A 89 -9.71 -20.90 -0.91
CA VAL A 89 -8.49 -21.68 -0.69
C VAL A 89 -8.57 -22.46 0.61
N THR A 90 -7.86 -23.57 0.68
CA THR A 90 -7.92 -24.46 1.86
C THR A 90 -7.05 -23.98 3.03
N ASN A 91 -6.09 -23.09 2.78
CA ASN A 91 -5.18 -22.56 3.81
C ASN A 91 -4.86 -21.10 3.51
N GLN A 92 -4.60 -20.35 4.58
CA GLN A 92 -4.28 -18.92 4.53
C GLN A 92 -3.20 -18.63 5.58
N ILE A 93 -2.46 -17.56 5.40
CA ILE A 93 -1.51 -17.04 6.39
C ILE A 93 -2.10 -15.77 6.98
N PHE A 94 -2.24 -15.72 8.30
CA PHE A 94 -2.70 -14.57 9.03
C PHE A 94 -1.57 -13.98 9.86
N LEU A 95 -1.43 -12.66 9.81
CA LEU A 95 -0.71 -11.89 10.81
C LEU A 95 -1.77 -11.25 11.71
N VAL A 96 -1.78 -11.65 12.96
CA VAL A 96 -2.72 -11.15 13.95
C VAL A 96 -1.95 -10.34 14.98
N ALA A 97 -2.29 -9.07 15.15
CA ALA A 97 -1.78 -8.27 16.25
C ALA A 97 -2.58 -8.62 17.51
N ASP A 98 -1.96 -9.34 18.43
CA ASP A 98 -2.51 -9.65 19.76
C ASP A 98 -2.01 -8.60 20.76
N SER A 99 -2.38 -7.35 20.57
CA SER A 99 -1.97 -6.31 21.49
C SER A 99 -3.07 -5.28 21.74
N GLN A 100 -3.30 -5.00 23.02
CA GLN A 100 -3.98 -3.77 23.41
C GLN A 100 -3.06 -2.60 23.04
N GLY A 101 -3.60 -1.58 22.39
CA GLY A 101 -2.86 -0.36 22.10
C GLY A 101 -2.35 0.31 23.39
N SER A 102 -1.26 1.04 23.27
CA SER A 102 -0.73 1.82 24.38
C SER A 102 -1.62 3.01 24.76
N GLY A 103 -2.52 3.41 23.89
CA GLY A 103 -3.32 4.64 24.00
C GLY A 103 -2.49 5.93 23.90
N VAL A 104 -1.19 5.83 23.62
CA VAL A 104 -0.28 6.97 23.50
C VAL A 104 -0.01 7.25 22.03
N LEU A 105 -0.34 8.46 21.57
CA LEU A 105 -0.08 8.89 20.21
C LEU A 105 1.43 8.91 19.92
N ASP A 106 1.85 8.16 18.91
CA ASP A 106 3.22 8.18 18.39
C ASP A 106 3.31 9.01 17.10
N HIS A 107 2.46 8.75 16.13
CA HIS A 107 2.41 9.48 14.87
C HIS A 107 1.00 9.43 14.23
N PHE A 108 0.83 10.10 13.09
CA PHE A 108 -0.37 9.98 12.27
C PHE A 108 -0.11 9.08 11.07
N TYR A 109 -0.98 8.10 10.88
CA TYR A 109 -1.07 7.33 9.66
C TYR A 109 -1.91 8.13 8.66
N VAL A 110 -1.31 8.53 7.53
CA VAL A 110 -1.95 9.39 6.52
C VAL A 110 -2.03 8.65 5.21
N THR A 111 -3.22 8.55 4.66
CA THR A 111 -3.50 7.90 3.38
C THR A 111 -4.27 8.82 2.45
N ALA A 112 -4.24 8.52 1.18
CA ALA A 112 -5.08 9.14 0.16
C ALA A 112 -5.88 8.07 -0.57
N GLU A 113 -7.03 8.45 -1.13
CA GLU A 113 -7.83 7.58 -1.99
C GLU A 113 -7.01 7.04 -3.18
N SER A 114 -6.05 7.83 -3.67
CA SER A 114 -5.06 7.44 -4.68
C SER A 114 -3.80 8.27 -4.52
N ASP A 115 -2.64 7.62 -4.62
CA ASP A 115 -1.33 8.29 -4.59
C ASP A 115 -1.00 8.96 -5.94
N TYR A 116 -1.62 8.50 -7.04
CA TYR A 116 -1.45 9.05 -8.39
C TYR A 116 -2.76 9.61 -8.89
N VAL A 117 -2.77 10.90 -9.19
CA VAL A 117 -3.97 11.63 -9.64
C VAL A 117 -3.63 12.56 -10.80
N LEU A 118 -4.64 12.94 -11.60
CA LEU A 118 -4.44 13.97 -12.61
C LEU A 118 -4.25 15.34 -11.96
N ALA A 119 -3.33 16.13 -12.50
CA ALA A 119 -3.14 17.52 -12.07
C ALA A 119 -4.44 18.32 -12.20
N GLY A 120 -4.77 19.08 -11.17
CA GLY A 120 -6.03 19.83 -11.07
C GLY A 120 -7.22 19.01 -10.56
N SER A 121 -7.07 17.73 -10.26
CA SER A 121 -8.13 16.91 -9.67
C SER A 121 -8.13 16.98 -8.15
N SER A 122 -9.21 16.51 -7.55
CA SER A 122 -9.38 16.40 -6.09
C SER A 122 -9.20 14.97 -5.64
N VAL A 123 -8.59 14.79 -4.46
CA VAL A 123 -8.36 13.50 -3.82
C VAL A 123 -8.67 13.59 -2.33
N ALA A 124 -9.39 12.60 -1.81
CA ALA A 124 -9.70 12.51 -0.38
C ALA A 124 -8.47 12.04 0.41
N ILE A 125 -8.24 12.67 1.56
CA ILE A 125 -7.14 12.36 2.49
C ILE A 125 -7.75 11.83 3.78
N THR A 126 -7.22 10.76 4.31
CA THR A 126 -7.57 10.22 5.61
C THR A 126 -6.36 10.27 6.53
N ALA A 127 -6.57 10.62 7.81
CA ALA A 127 -5.51 10.56 8.80
C ALA A 127 -6.05 9.95 10.10
N GLN A 128 -5.29 9.04 10.68
CA GLN A 128 -5.60 8.34 11.93
C GLN A 128 -4.38 8.45 12.86
N GLY A 129 -4.59 8.89 14.09
CA GLY A 129 -3.57 8.79 15.13
C GLY A 129 -3.28 7.32 15.46
N VAL A 130 -2.02 6.97 15.62
CA VAL A 130 -1.60 5.61 15.96
C VAL A 130 -0.49 5.61 17.01
N ASP A 131 -0.39 4.51 17.74
CA ASP A 131 0.74 4.24 18.61
C ASP A 131 1.93 3.63 17.85
N THR A 132 3.00 3.28 18.54
CA THR A 132 4.21 2.66 17.96
C THR A 132 3.98 1.31 17.29
N ARG A 133 2.81 0.71 17.46
CA ARG A 133 2.40 -0.56 16.86
C ARG A 133 1.32 -0.39 15.80
N TYR A 134 1.06 0.84 15.36
CA TYR A 134 0.00 1.19 14.42
C TYR A 134 -1.42 0.89 14.92
N ILE A 135 -1.61 0.77 16.26
CA ILE A 135 -2.94 0.63 16.84
C ILE A 135 -3.58 2.03 16.93
N PRO A 136 -4.85 2.18 16.49
CA PRO A 136 -5.54 3.47 16.48
C PRO A 136 -5.57 4.15 17.84
N VAL A 137 -5.31 5.45 17.85
CA VAL A 137 -5.41 6.34 19.01
C VAL A 137 -6.24 7.55 18.61
N ASP A 138 -7.24 7.89 19.42
CA ASP A 138 -8.03 9.11 19.20
C ASP A 138 -7.15 10.34 19.40
N ALA A 139 -6.96 11.11 18.31
CA ALA A 139 -6.17 12.32 18.34
C ALA A 139 -6.69 13.34 17.33
N SER A 140 -6.81 14.59 17.75
CA SER A 140 -7.14 15.69 16.86
C SER A 140 -5.93 16.07 16.02
N TYR A 141 -6.15 16.37 14.75
CA TYR A 141 -5.10 16.77 13.82
C TYR A 141 -5.53 17.95 12.93
N ARG A 142 -4.54 18.55 12.28
CA ARG A 142 -4.70 19.48 11.16
C ARG A 142 -3.93 18.96 9.97
N LEU A 143 -4.54 19.09 8.79
CA LEU A 143 -3.88 18.79 7.52
C LEU A 143 -3.18 20.04 6.97
N SER A 144 -2.04 19.83 6.35
CA SER A 144 -1.33 20.80 5.52
C SER A 144 -0.78 20.12 4.28
N ALA A 145 -0.61 20.87 3.20
CA ALA A 145 -0.03 20.36 1.95
C ALA A 145 1.03 21.32 1.43
N THR A 146 2.07 20.79 0.77
CA THR A 146 3.14 21.61 0.18
C THR A 146 2.69 22.37 -1.06
N ALA A 147 1.61 21.93 -1.72
CA ALA A 147 1.00 22.60 -2.87
C ALA A 147 -0.48 22.19 -2.99
N GLY A 148 -1.23 22.92 -3.82
CA GLY A 148 -2.67 22.71 -3.97
C GLY A 148 -3.50 23.42 -2.91
N THR A 149 -4.77 23.07 -2.83
CA THR A 149 -5.71 23.65 -1.86
C THR A 149 -6.37 22.53 -1.07
N LEU A 150 -6.27 22.59 0.24
CA LEU A 150 -6.97 21.71 1.17
C LEU A 150 -8.30 22.37 1.60
N THR A 151 -9.39 21.66 1.41
CA THR A 151 -10.70 22.01 1.96
C THR A 151 -11.18 20.82 2.79
N GLU A 152 -11.22 21.01 4.10
CA GLU A 152 -11.40 19.89 5.04
C GLU A 152 -10.37 18.78 4.79
N ASN A 153 -10.82 17.60 4.37
CA ASN A 153 -9.97 16.43 4.09
C ASN A 153 -9.82 16.17 2.56
N VAL A 154 -10.11 17.15 1.71
CA VAL A 154 -9.97 17.02 0.26
C VAL A 154 -8.86 17.93 -0.23
N LEU A 155 -7.85 17.34 -0.87
CA LEU A 155 -6.80 18.07 -1.56
C LEU A 155 -7.19 18.25 -3.03
N THR A 156 -7.29 19.50 -3.48
CA THR A 156 -7.31 19.84 -4.90
C THR A 156 -5.89 20.11 -5.35
N THR A 157 -5.36 19.28 -6.25
CA THR A 157 -3.98 19.35 -6.71
C THR A 157 -3.77 20.54 -7.67
N PRO A 158 -2.56 21.12 -7.74
CA PRO A 158 -2.29 22.20 -8.67
C PRO A 158 -2.29 21.72 -10.12
N ALA A 159 -2.77 22.57 -11.05
CA ALA A 159 -2.75 22.27 -12.50
C ALA A 159 -1.31 22.10 -13.04
N SER A 160 -0.30 22.61 -12.32
CA SER A 160 1.12 22.41 -12.67
C SER A 160 1.59 20.98 -12.49
N GLY A 161 0.84 20.15 -11.75
CA GLY A 161 1.29 18.82 -11.34
C GLY A 161 2.48 18.85 -10.37
N GLY A 162 3.06 17.69 -10.12
CA GLY A 162 4.23 17.49 -9.25
C GLY A 162 3.89 16.72 -7.97
N ASP A 163 4.90 16.46 -7.16
CA ASP A 163 4.77 15.76 -5.90
C ASP A 163 4.29 16.72 -4.80
N ILE A 164 3.27 16.29 -4.08
CA ILE A 164 2.65 17.06 -3.02
C ILE A 164 2.71 16.24 -1.74
N THR A 165 3.43 16.72 -0.75
CA THR A 165 3.43 16.11 0.57
C THR A 165 2.24 16.65 1.36
N VAL A 166 1.37 15.74 1.81
CA VAL A 166 0.27 16.05 2.74
C VAL A 166 0.66 15.56 4.12
N THR A 167 0.60 16.45 5.09
CA THR A 167 1.00 16.18 6.48
C THR A 167 -0.18 16.39 7.42
N ALA A 168 -0.48 15.40 8.25
CA ALA A 168 -1.32 15.53 9.43
C ALA A 168 -0.44 15.85 10.64
N SER A 169 -0.83 16.82 11.44
CA SER A 169 -0.10 17.21 12.66
C SER A 169 -1.04 17.53 13.81
N GLY A 170 -0.69 17.10 15.02
CA GLY A 170 -1.45 17.34 16.25
C GLY A 170 -0.69 16.81 17.46
N GLN A 171 -0.90 17.42 18.63
CA GLN A 171 -0.32 16.98 19.90
C GLN A 171 1.21 16.79 19.87
N GLY A 172 1.94 17.60 19.06
CA GLY A 172 3.40 17.51 18.90
C GLY A 172 3.86 16.32 18.06
N ARG A 173 2.97 15.61 17.38
CA ARG A 173 3.24 14.49 16.49
C ARG A 173 2.79 14.82 15.08
N SER A 174 3.35 14.12 14.09
CA SER A 174 2.97 14.27 12.69
C SER A 174 3.09 12.94 11.94
N GLY A 175 2.52 12.92 10.74
CA GLY A 175 2.69 11.88 9.74
C GLY A 175 2.35 12.43 8.37
N SER A 176 2.84 11.84 7.31
CA SER A 176 2.64 12.37 5.95
C SER A 176 2.52 11.28 4.90
N THR A 177 1.89 11.65 3.79
CA THR A 177 1.87 10.88 2.54
C THR A 177 2.25 11.79 1.37
N VAL A 178 2.61 11.19 0.23
CA VAL A 178 2.94 11.94 -1.00
C VAL A 178 1.91 11.61 -2.08
N ILE A 179 1.38 12.64 -2.70
CA ILE A 179 0.47 12.56 -3.84
C ILE A 179 1.23 12.99 -5.10
N HIS A 180 1.23 12.14 -6.10
CA HIS A 180 1.85 12.38 -7.41
C HIS A 180 0.80 12.92 -8.39
N ALA A 181 0.76 14.24 -8.58
CA ALA A 181 -0.14 14.88 -9.53
C ALA A 181 0.50 14.91 -10.94
N VAL A 182 0.01 14.08 -11.85
CA VAL A 182 0.55 13.94 -13.22
C VAL A 182 -0.24 14.75 -14.23
N LYS A 183 0.45 15.46 -15.13
CA LYS A 183 -0.20 16.33 -16.15
C LYS A 183 -0.83 15.55 -17.29
N ASN A 184 -0.14 14.54 -17.77
CA ASN A 184 -0.56 13.72 -18.90
C ASN A 184 -0.23 12.27 -18.64
N VAL A 185 -1.10 11.37 -19.08
CA VAL A 185 -0.83 9.92 -19.14
C VAL A 185 -0.49 9.58 -20.60
N ASP A 186 0.64 10.12 -21.10
CA ASP A 186 1.00 9.96 -22.51
C ASP A 186 1.53 8.55 -22.85
N SER A 187 2.00 7.80 -21.86
CA SER A 187 2.32 6.39 -21.99
C SER A 187 2.40 5.70 -20.63
N LEU A 188 1.68 4.61 -20.46
CA LEU A 188 1.97 3.60 -19.45
C LEU A 188 3.03 2.66 -20.04
N GLN A 189 4.29 2.78 -19.61
CA GLN A 189 5.23 1.68 -19.79
C GLN A 189 4.97 0.65 -18.70
N VAL A 190 4.47 -0.49 -19.10
CA VAL A 190 4.28 -1.68 -18.26
C VAL A 190 5.51 -2.57 -18.36
#